data_755a0d662f18ceb67c8682dc553a41ce
#
_entry.id   755a0d662f18ceb67c8682dc553a41ce
#
_cell.length_a   1.000
_cell.length_b   1.000
_cell.length_c   1.000
_cell.angle_alpha   90.00
_cell.angle_beta   90.00
_cell.angle_gamma   90.00
#
_symmetry.space_group_name_H-M   'P 1'
#
loop_
_entity.id
_entity.type
_entity.pdbx_description
1 polymer ?
#
loop_
_entity_poly.entity_id
_entity_poly.type
_entity_poly.pdbx_seq_one_letter_code
_entity_poly.pdbx_strand_id
1 'polypeptide(L)'
;MSEVEYKNIKKNFGSVEVLKDINLNIGNQKFVVLLGPSGCGKTTLLRMTAGLETISSGEISIGGDIINNIHPRDRDIAMVFQNYALYPQMNVFDNIAFSLQIRKMASQEIKEKVEWAASVLNLTDFLNRTPK
;
A
#
# COMPACT_ATOMS: atom_id res chain seq x y z
N MET A 1 -12.28 2.88 -6.96
CA MET A 1 -11.27 3.49 -6.05
C MET A 1 -12.02 4.44 -5.13
N SER A 2 -11.76 4.38 -3.84
CA SER A 2 -12.47 5.20 -2.85
C SER A 2 -11.74 6.51 -2.57
N GLU A 3 -12.47 7.51 -2.11
CA GLU A 3 -11.91 8.75 -1.57
C GLU A 3 -11.07 8.48 -0.33
N VAL A 4 -9.99 9.24 -0.14
CA VAL A 4 -9.15 9.17 1.07
C VAL A 4 -9.11 10.55 1.71
N GLU A 5 -9.46 10.62 2.99
CA GLU A 5 -9.47 11.88 3.72
C GLU A 5 -8.57 11.78 4.97
N TYR A 6 -7.83 12.85 5.19
CA TYR A 6 -6.99 13.06 6.38
C TYR A 6 -7.52 14.29 7.12
N LYS A 7 -7.89 14.12 8.40
CA LYS A 7 -8.39 15.20 9.27
C LYS A 7 -7.49 15.38 10.47
N ASN A 8 -6.86 16.55 10.57
CA ASN A 8 -6.04 16.98 11.72
C ASN A 8 -4.98 15.95 12.10
N ILE A 9 -4.38 15.28 11.10
CA ILE A 9 -3.40 14.21 11.32
C ILE A 9 -2.13 14.77 11.92
N LYS A 10 -1.75 14.21 13.07
CA LYS A 10 -0.45 14.45 13.72
C LYS A 10 0.29 13.14 13.91
N LYS A 11 1.61 13.20 13.80
CA LYS A 11 2.49 12.07 14.10
C LYS A 11 3.71 12.54 14.86
N ASN A 12 3.89 11.95 16.03
CA ASN A 12 5.05 12.15 16.88
C ASN A 12 5.81 10.81 17.03
N PHE A 13 7.12 10.87 17.02
CA PHE A 13 8.01 9.80 17.46
C PHE A 13 8.76 10.28 18.70
N GLY A 14 8.30 9.86 19.89
CA GLY A 14 8.74 10.43 21.14
C GLY A 14 8.46 11.94 21.20
N SER A 15 9.49 12.74 21.38
CA SER A 15 9.40 14.21 21.40
C SER A 15 9.44 14.88 20.01
N VAL A 16 9.70 14.12 18.95
CA VAL A 16 9.83 14.67 17.60
C VAL A 16 8.48 14.65 16.90
N GLU A 17 7.94 15.83 16.58
CA GLU A 17 6.73 15.97 15.76
C GLU A 17 7.10 15.95 14.27
N VAL A 18 6.70 14.87 13.58
CA VAL A 18 7.00 14.61 12.16
C VAL A 18 5.90 15.14 11.24
N LEU A 19 4.64 14.99 11.66
CA LEU A 19 3.50 15.53 10.92
C LEU A 19 2.69 16.44 11.83
N LYS A 20 2.35 17.62 11.30
CA LYS A 20 1.70 18.71 12.05
C LYS A 20 0.39 19.06 11.36
N ASP A 21 -0.72 18.57 11.90
CA ASP A 21 -2.08 18.98 11.52
C ASP A 21 -2.33 18.87 10.00
N ILE A 22 -2.07 17.69 9.44
CA ILE A 22 -2.29 17.44 8.02
C ILE A 22 -3.79 17.28 7.77
N ASN A 23 -4.30 18.14 6.90
CA ASN A 23 -5.66 18.09 6.38
C ASN A 23 -5.58 17.97 4.86
N LEU A 24 -6.07 16.84 4.32
CA LEU A 24 -6.00 16.54 2.89
C LEU A 24 -7.18 15.67 2.49
N ASN A 25 -7.84 16.04 1.41
CA ASN A 25 -8.86 15.23 0.77
C ASN A 25 -8.38 14.80 -0.63
N ILE A 26 -8.36 13.48 -0.86
CA ILE A 26 -8.04 12.87 -2.15
C ILE A 26 -9.32 12.25 -2.70
N GLY A 27 -9.98 12.96 -3.58
CA GLY A 27 -11.22 12.50 -4.22
C GLY A 27 -11.04 11.20 -5.00
N ASN A 28 -12.15 10.54 -5.27
CA ASN A 28 -12.19 9.27 -6.01
C ASN A 28 -11.47 9.38 -7.37
N GLN A 29 -10.71 8.35 -7.73
CA GLN A 29 -9.97 8.22 -9.00
C GLN A 29 -8.92 9.33 -9.27
N LYS A 30 -8.47 10.04 -8.24
CA LYS A 30 -7.42 11.05 -8.38
C LYS A 30 -6.02 10.43 -8.25
N PHE A 31 -5.10 10.94 -9.06
CA PHE A 31 -3.67 10.69 -8.91
C PHE A 31 -3.06 11.87 -8.13
N VAL A 32 -2.46 11.56 -6.98
CA VAL A 32 -1.87 12.58 -6.08
C VAL A 32 -0.41 12.26 -5.84
N VAL A 33 0.43 13.29 -5.89
CA VAL A 33 1.86 13.20 -5.63
C VAL A 33 2.20 14.03 -4.39
N LEU A 34 2.87 13.41 -3.41
CA LEU A 34 3.40 14.08 -2.24
C LEU A 34 4.82 14.57 -2.52
N LEU A 35 5.01 15.87 -2.56
CA LEU A 35 6.31 16.52 -2.78
C LEU A 35 6.88 17.09 -1.48
N GLY A 36 8.19 17.09 -1.35
CA GLY A 36 8.89 17.65 -0.21
C GLY A 36 10.28 17.04 -0.01
N PRO A 37 11.13 17.68 0.82
CA PRO A 37 12.48 17.20 1.10
C PRO A 37 12.50 15.83 1.78
N SER A 38 13.68 15.19 1.83
CA SER A 38 13.87 13.96 2.58
C SER A 38 13.57 14.19 4.06
N GLY A 39 12.89 13.23 4.71
CA GLY A 39 12.55 13.31 6.13
C GLY A 39 11.32 14.16 6.49
N CYS A 40 10.64 14.82 5.55
CA CYS A 40 9.46 15.65 5.83
C CYS A 40 8.15 14.88 6.09
N GLY A 41 8.19 13.54 6.26
CA GLY A 41 7.02 12.75 6.68
C GLY A 41 6.20 12.10 5.57
N LYS A 42 6.56 12.23 4.26
CA LYS A 42 5.81 11.61 3.14
C LYS A 42 5.62 10.10 3.31
N THR A 43 6.71 9.39 3.56
CA THR A 43 6.68 7.94 3.80
C THR A 43 5.90 7.59 5.07
N THR A 44 6.00 8.43 6.11
CA THR A 44 5.23 8.26 7.34
C THR A 44 3.73 8.35 7.08
N LEU A 45 3.29 9.36 6.30
CA LEU A 45 1.88 9.53 5.93
C LEU A 45 1.37 8.31 5.16
N LEU A 46 2.12 7.83 4.15
CA LEU A 46 1.78 6.63 3.38
C LEU A 46 1.73 5.38 4.27
N ARG A 47 2.69 5.22 5.20
CA ARG A 47 2.69 4.08 6.13
C ARG A 47 1.51 4.10 7.10
N MET A 48 1.08 5.28 7.57
CA MET A 48 -0.12 5.42 8.40
C MET A 48 -1.39 5.07 7.63
N THR A 49 -1.49 5.49 6.36
CA THR A 49 -2.59 5.09 5.46
C THR A 49 -2.62 3.57 5.28
N ALA A 50 -1.46 2.95 5.13
CA ALA A 50 -1.34 1.50 5.00
C ALA A 50 -1.54 0.73 6.32
N GLY A 51 -1.65 1.41 7.48
CA GLY A 51 -1.73 0.76 8.79
C GLY A 51 -0.41 0.15 9.28
N LEU A 52 0.70 0.49 8.64
CA LEU A 52 2.05 0.06 9.01
C LEU A 52 2.69 1.01 10.04
N GLU A 53 1.99 2.08 10.37
CA GLU A 53 2.34 3.06 11.38
C GLU A 53 1.06 3.63 11.99
N THR A 54 1.08 3.91 13.29
CA THR A 54 -0.06 4.52 14.00
C THR A 54 -0.04 6.03 13.87
N ILE A 55 -1.19 6.66 13.87
CA ILE A 55 -1.31 8.11 14.05
C ILE A 55 -1.18 8.49 15.51
N SER A 56 -0.74 9.72 15.82
CA SER A 56 -0.76 10.25 17.19
C SER A 56 -2.07 10.94 17.51
N SER A 57 -2.69 11.60 16.54
CA SER A 57 -4.05 12.16 16.63
C SER A 57 -4.63 12.43 15.25
N GLY A 58 -5.91 12.70 15.19
CA GLY A 58 -6.67 12.92 13.96
C GLY A 58 -7.33 11.66 13.43
N GLU A 59 -7.84 11.72 12.20
CA GLU A 59 -8.57 10.62 11.57
C GLU A 59 -8.15 10.45 10.11
N ILE A 60 -7.96 9.18 9.70
CA ILE A 60 -7.82 8.80 8.29
C ILE A 60 -9.07 8.01 7.92
N SER A 61 -9.73 8.37 6.82
CA SER A 61 -10.85 7.59 6.29
C SER A 61 -10.63 7.20 4.83
N ILE A 62 -11.19 6.06 4.45
CA ILE A 62 -11.23 5.56 3.07
C ILE A 62 -12.67 5.23 2.74
N GLY A 63 -13.25 5.85 1.71
CA GLY A 63 -14.64 5.66 1.32
C GLY A 63 -15.65 6.05 2.40
N GLY A 64 -15.28 6.96 3.31
CA GLY A 64 -16.08 7.39 4.45
C GLY A 64 -15.85 6.58 5.74
N ASP A 65 -15.20 5.43 5.67
CA ASP A 65 -14.92 4.59 6.84
C ASP A 65 -13.60 5.01 7.50
N ILE A 66 -13.62 5.26 8.81
CA ILE A 66 -12.40 5.58 9.59
C ILE A 66 -11.55 4.32 9.73
N ILE A 67 -10.29 4.41 9.28
CA ILE A 67 -9.37 3.26 9.21
C ILE A 67 -8.31 3.25 10.31
N ASN A 68 -8.32 4.17 11.26
CA ASN A 68 -7.28 4.32 12.28
C ASN A 68 -6.92 3.00 12.98
N ASN A 69 -7.93 2.21 13.35
CA ASN A 69 -7.80 0.95 14.07
C ASN A 69 -8.03 -0.29 13.20
N ILE A 70 -8.19 -0.12 11.89
CA ILE A 70 -8.36 -1.24 10.95
C ILE A 70 -6.99 -1.85 10.66
N HIS A 71 -6.88 -3.18 10.76
CA HIS A 71 -5.64 -3.89 10.46
C HIS A 71 -5.26 -3.72 8.97
N PRO A 72 -3.97 -3.60 8.61
CA PRO A 72 -3.52 -3.38 7.23
C PRO A 72 -4.18 -4.27 6.17
N ARG A 73 -4.32 -5.56 6.45
CA ARG A 73 -4.93 -6.55 5.53
C ARG A 73 -6.40 -6.26 5.20
N ASP A 74 -7.10 -5.51 6.07
CA ASP A 74 -8.54 -5.27 5.98
C ASP A 74 -8.86 -3.86 5.43
N ARG A 75 -7.83 -3.08 5.00
CA ARG A 75 -8.00 -1.71 4.49
C ARG A 75 -8.27 -1.62 2.98
N ASP A 76 -8.34 -2.73 2.27
CA ASP A 76 -8.52 -2.83 0.80
C ASP A 76 -7.62 -1.86 0.00
N ILE A 77 -6.36 -1.78 0.36
CA ILE A 77 -5.32 -0.99 -0.29
C ILE A 77 -4.15 -1.86 -0.75
N ALA A 78 -3.36 -1.33 -1.67
CA ALA A 78 -2.07 -1.90 -2.03
C ALA A 78 -0.96 -0.86 -1.81
N MET A 79 0.20 -1.29 -1.37
CA MET A 79 1.38 -0.44 -1.19
C MET A 79 2.59 -1.04 -1.91
N VAL A 80 3.26 -0.20 -2.70
CA VAL A 80 4.56 -0.53 -3.29
C VAL A 80 5.65 0.10 -2.43
N PHE A 81 6.54 -0.74 -1.90
CA PHE A 81 7.65 -0.29 -1.06
C PHE A 81 8.84 0.17 -1.91
N GLN A 82 9.64 1.08 -1.38
CA GLN A 82 10.84 1.59 -2.04
C GLN A 82 11.88 0.49 -2.33
N ASN A 83 11.93 -0.56 -1.53
CA ASN A 83 12.79 -1.73 -1.70
C ASN A 83 12.05 -2.91 -2.34
N TYR A 84 10.91 -2.63 -3.01
CA TYR A 84 10.04 -3.58 -3.73
C TYR A 84 9.39 -4.67 -2.86
N ALA A 85 9.89 -4.97 -1.66
CA ALA A 85 9.38 -5.97 -0.72
C ALA A 85 9.08 -7.34 -1.36
N LEU A 86 9.90 -7.77 -2.31
CA LEU A 86 9.77 -9.08 -2.94
C LEU A 86 10.23 -10.20 -2.00
N TYR A 87 9.60 -11.35 -2.10
CA TYR A 87 10.02 -12.58 -1.43
C TYR A 87 11.15 -13.22 -2.24
N PRO A 88 12.41 -13.13 -1.81
CA PRO A 88 13.56 -13.52 -2.63
C PRO A 88 13.65 -15.04 -2.87
N GLN A 89 13.01 -15.84 -2.03
CA GLN A 89 12.92 -17.30 -2.14
C GLN A 89 11.84 -17.78 -3.11
N MET A 90 10.90 -16.90 -3.48
CA MET A 90 9.82 -17.20 -4.41
C MET A 90 10.21 -16.77 -5.82
N ASN A 91 9.72 -17.49 -6.84
CA ASN A 91 9.83 -17.05 -8.22
C ASN A 91 8.87 -15.87 -8.53
N VAL A 92 8.92 -15.33 -9.73
CA VAL A 92 8.07 -14.21 -10.14
C VAL A 92 6.59 -14.59 -10.10
N PHE A 93 6.24 -15.81 -10.56
CA PHE A 93 4.86 -16.30 -10.51
C PHE A 93 4.33 -16.30 -9.08
N ASP A 94 5.07 -16.90 -8.15
CA ASP A 94 4.67 -17.03 -6.75
C ASP A 94 4.60 -15.68 -6.04
N ASN A 95 5.50 -14.75 -6.33
CA ASN A 95 5.45 -13.38 -5.82
C ASN A 95 4.17 -12.65 -6.24
N ILE A 96 3.75 -12.78 -7.51
CA ILE A 96 2.51 -12.17 -8.01
C ILE A 96 1.27 -12.89 -7.45
N ALA A 97 1.32 -14.22 -7.37
CA ALA A 97 0.22 -15.06 -6.91
C ALA A 97 -0.04 -14.94 -5.39
N PHE A 98 0.94 -14.54 -4.59
CA PHE A 98 0.91 -14.64 -3.14
C PHE A 98 -0.33 -14.03 -2.49
N SER A 99 -0.70 -12.82 -2.87
CA SER A 99 -1.88 -12.14 -2.33
C SER A 99 -3.19 -12.85 -2.68
N LEU A 100 -3.27 -13.46 -3.88
CA LEU A 100 -4.43 -14.20 -4.36
C LEU A 100 -4.56 -15.53 -3.63
N GLN A 101 -3.43 -16.19 -3.32
CA GLN A 101 -3.37 -17.41 -2.52
C GLN A 101 -3.86 -17.17 -1.09
N ILE A 102 -3.44 -16.04 -0.45
CA ILE A 102 -3.94 -15.65 0.88
C ILE A 102 -5.46 -15.44 0.87
N ARG A 103 -6.00 -14.88 -0.21
CA ARG A 103 -7.45 -14.70 -0.41
C ARG A 103 -8.18 -16.01 -0.76
N LYS A 104 -7.46 -17.15 -0.83
CA LYS A 104 -7.99 -18.48 -1.13
C LYS A 104 -8.72 -18.57 -2.48
N MET A 105 -8.24 -17.84 -3.48
CA MET A 105 -8.77 -17.93 -4.84
C MET A 105 -8.49 -19.30 -5.45
N ALA A 106 -9.34 -19.71 -6.41
CA ALA A 106 -9.13 -20.96 -7.13
C ALA A 106 -7.82 -20.92 -7.95
N SER A 107 -7.08 -22.06 -7.99
CA SER A 107 -5.76 -22.12 -8.64
C SER A 107 -5.80 -21.71 -10.11
N GLN A 108 -6.87 -22.07 -10.83
CA GLN A 108 -7.04 -21.69 -12.23
C GLN A 108 -7.18 -20.16 -12.39
N GLU A 109 -7.97 -19.52 -11.53
CA GLU A 109 -8.17 -18.07 -11.54
C GLU A 109 -6.88 -17.32 -11.19
N ILE A 110 -6.10 -17.85 -10.21
CA ILE A 110 -4.78 -17.31 -9.88
C ILE A 110 -3.88 -17.33 -11.11
N LYS A 111 -3.80 -18.47 -11.80
CA LYS A 111 -2.96 -18.64 -12.98
C LYS A 111 -3.33 -17.61 -14.05
N GLU A 112 -4.59 -17.47 -14.39
CA GLU A 112 -5.08 -16.52 -15.40
C GLU A 112 -4.73 -15.06 -15.04
N LYS A 113 -4.93 -14.68 -13.77
CA LYS A 113 -4.60 -13.33 -13.30
C LYS A 113 -3.09 -13.06 -13.32
N VAL A 114 -2.27 -14.03 -12.93
CA VAL A 114 -0.80 -13.90 -12.94
C VAL A 114 -0.30 -13.82 -14.39
N GLU A 115 -0.77 -14.66 -15.30
CA GLU A 115 -0.39 -14.63 -16.70
C GLU A 115 -0.79 -13.31 -17.38
N TRP A 116 -2.00 -12.81 -17.07
CA TRP A 116 -2.43 -11.50 -17.55
C TRP A 116 -1.51 -10.38 -17.03
N ALA A 117 -1.24 -10.32 -15.73
CA ALA A 117 -0.37 -9.31 -15.14
C ALA A 117 1.05 -9.37 -15.71
N ALA A 118 1.59 -10.58 -15.87
CA ALA A 118 2.90 -10.81 -16.47
C ALA A 118 2.96 -10.34 -17.91
N SER A 119 1.90 -10.57 -18.71
CA SER A 119 1.83 -10.11 -20.10
C SER A 119 1.84 -8.59 -20.22
N VAL A 120 1.08 -7.89 -19.36
CA VAL A 120 1.04 -6.41 -19.31
C VAL A 120 2.41 -5.80 -18.98
N LEU A 121 3.18 -6.50 -18.12
CA LEU A 121 4.49 -6.03 -17.65
C LEU A 121 5.68 -6.61 -18.45
N ASN A 122 5.44 -7.39 -19.52
CA ASN A 122 6.46 -8.12 -20.28
C ASN A 122 7.33 -9.04 -19.38
N LEU A 123 6.71 -9.72 -18.43
CA LEU A 123 7.37 -10.65 -17.48
C LEU A 123 7.09 -12.12 -17.78
N THR A 124 6.39 -12.45 -18.85
CA THR A 124 5.95 -13.83 -19.16
C THR A 124 7.11 -14.82 -19.18
N ASP A 125 8.24 -14.46 -19.82
CA ASP A 125 9.42 -15.32 -19.90
C ASP A 125 10.21 -15.43 -18.59
N PHE A 126 9.86 -14.63 -17.60
CA PHE A 126 10.53 -14.56 -16.31
C PHE A 126 9.76 -15.21 -15.15
N LEU A 127 8.55 -15.72 -15.40
CA LEU A 127 7.67 -16.24 -14.35
C LEU A 127 8.33 -17.29 -13.44
N ASN A 128 9.21 -18.11 -13.99
CA ASN A 128 9.92 -19.15 -13.26
C ASN A 128 11.24 -18.69 -12.62
N ARG A 129 11.66 -17.43 -12.79
CA ARG A 129 12.89 -16.88 -12.24
C ARG A 129 12.69 -16.32 -10.84
N THR A 130 13.72 -16.42 -9.99
CA THR A 130 13.76 -15.74 -8.70
C THR A 130 14.25 -14.29 -8.86
N PRO A 131 13.82 -13.37 -7.97
CA PRO A 131 14.27 -11.98 -7.96
C PRO A 131 15.73 -11.84 -7.51
N LYS A 132 16.67 -12.14 -8.36
CA LYS A 132 18.12 -11.93 -8.09
C LYS A 132 18.73 -11.09 -9.17
#